data_ac160d250ca59feff7e6da646649820e
#
_entry.id   ac160d250ca59feff7e6da646649820e
#
_cell.length_a   1.000
_cell.length_b   1.000
_cell.length_c   1.000
_cell.angle_alpha   90.00
_cell.angle_beta   90.00
_cell.angle_gamma   90.00
#
_symmetry.space_group_name_H-M   'P 1'
#
loop_
_entity.id
_entity.type
_entity.pdbx_description
1 polymer ?
#
loop_
_entity_poly.entity_id
_entity_poly.type
_entity_poly.pdbx_seq_one_letter_code
_entity_poly.pdbx_strand_id
1 'polypeptide(L)'
;MADKKPYYITTAIAYTSGKPHIGNTYEIILADAIARYKRSQGYDVFFQTGTDEHGQKIELKAEEAGVTPKEFVDNVSGEIKKIWDLMDTSYDKFIRTTDEDHEKQVQKIFKKLYDQGDIYKGHYEGMYCTPCESFFTESQLVDGKCPDCGREVKPAKEEAYFFKMSKYADLSLIHI
;
A
#
# COMPACT_ATOMS: atom_id res chain seq x y z
N MET A 1 -17.68 -33.34 -7.38
CA MET A 1 -17.82 -31.97 -7.93
C MET A 1 -16.55 -31.72 -8.71
N ALA A 2 -16.62 -31.22 -9.96
CA ALA A 2 -15.40 -30.89 -10.70
C ALA A 2 -14.65 -29.77 -9.94
N ASP A 3 -13.32 -29.92 -9.78
CA ASP A 3 -12.51 -28.89 -9.17
C ASP A 3 -12.63 -27.62 -9.99
N LYS A 4 -13.14 -26.57 -9.35
CA LYS A 4 -13.24 -25.24 -9.97
C LYS A 4 -11.82 -24.70 -10.16
N LYS A 5 -11.57 -24.11 -11.33
CA LYS A 5 -10.28 -23.45 -11.60
C LYS A 5 -10.15 -22.21 -10.71
N PRO A 6 -9.07 -22.05 -9.92
CA PRO A 6 -8.90 -20.88 -9.08
C PRO A 6 -8.65 -19.62 -9.90
N TYR A 7 -9.15 -18.49 -9.40
CA TYR A 7 -8.90 -17.16 -9.96
C TYR A 7 -8.70 -16.16 -8.83
N TYR A 8 -7.54 -15.55 -8.76
CA TYR A 8 -7.19 -14.56 -7.75
C TYR A 8 -7.12 -13.17 -8.37
N ILE A 9 -7.78 -12.20 -7.76
CA ILE A 9 -7.77 -10.81 -8.19
C ILE A 9 -7.63 -9.89 -6.98
N THR A 10 -6.81 -8.84 -7.12
CA THR A 10 -6.62 -7.80 -6.12
C THR A 10 -6.80 -6.42 -6.74
N THR A 11 -7.06 -5.43 -5.90
CA THR A 11 -6.92 -4.00 -6.23
C THR A 11 -5.70 -3.42 -5.56
N ALA A 12 -5.32 -2.19 -5.89
CA ALA A 12 -4.59 -1.36 -4.96
C ALA A 12 -5.39 -1.22 -3.65
N ILE A 13 -4.69 -1.06 -2.53
CA ILE A 13 -5.31 -0.83 -1.23
C ILE A 13 -5.33 0.67 -0.94
N ALA A 14 -6.48 1.19 -0.49
CA ALA A 14 -6.65 2.63 -0.30
C ALA A 14 -5.81 3.15 0.87
N TYR A 15 -5.04 4.23 0.64
CA TYR A 15 -4.24 4.87 1.69
C TYR A 15 -5.15 5.66 2.65
N THR A 16 -5.05 5.36 3.95
CA THR A 16 -5.94 5.91 4.98
C THR A 16 -5.61 7.34 5.39
N SER A 17 -4.97 8.12 4.53
CA SER A 17 -4.72 9.54 4.79
C SER A 17 -5.95 10.44 4.59
N GLY A 18 -7.08 9.90 4.16
CA GLY A 18 -8.33 10.62 3.95
C GLY A 18 -9.41 9.73 3.33
N LYS A 19 -10.59 10.33 3.10
CA LYS A 19 -11.71 9.64 2.45
C LYS A 19 -11.36 9.30 1.00
N PRO A 20 -11.80 8.13 0.48
CA PRO A 20 -11.58 7.77 -0.91
C PRO A 20 -12.34 8.73 -1.85
N HIS A 21 -11.79 8.92 -3.02
CA HIS A 21 -12.41 9.67 -4.10
C HIS A 21 -12.85 8.75 -5.24
N ILE A 22 -13.54 9.30 -6.22
CA ILE A 22 -14.11 8.53 -7.35
C ILE A 22 -13.08 7.68 -8.12
N GLY A 23 -11.81 8.09 -8.15
CA GLY A 23 -10.73 7.30 -8.76
C GLY A 23 -10.49 5.98 -8.04
N ASN A 24 -10.56 5.96 -6.71
CA ASN A 24 -10.45 4.73 -5.93
C ASN A 24 -11.66 3.81 -6.15
N THR A 25 -12.87 4.38 -6.25
CA THR A 25 -14.10 3.61 -6.49
C THR A 25 -14.12 3.00 -7.89
N TYR A 26 -13.56 3.68 -8.90
CA TYR A 26 -13.47 3.16 -10.27
C TYR A 26 -12.69 1.84 -10.32
N GLU A 27 -11.53 1.79 -9.68
CA GLU A 27 -10.69 0.58 -9.64
C GLU A 27 -11.42 -0.59 -8.97
N ILE A 28 -12.08 -0.32 -7.84
CA ILE A 28 -12.84 -1.34 -7.10
C ILE A 28 -13.97 -1.93 -7.95
N ILE A 29 -14.75 -1.07 -8.60
CA ILE A 29 -15.86 -1.50 -9.46
C ILE A 29 -15.36 -2.33 -10.65
N LEU A 30 -14.23 -1.92 -11.25
CA LEU A 30 -13.63 -2.65 -12.37
C LEU A 30 -13.20 -4.06 -11.95
N ALA A 31 -12.52 -4.18 -10.81
CA ALA A 31 -12.10 -5.48 -10.28
C ALA A 31 -13.30 -6.35 -9.88
N ASP A 32 -14.33 -5.74 -9.27
CA ASP A 32 -15.57 -6.44 -8.91
C ASP A 32 -16.31 -6.99 -10.14
N ALA A 33 -16.39 -6.21 -11.20
CA ALA A 33 -17.00 -6.66 -12.46
C ALA A 33 -16.27 -7.89 -13.03
N ILE A 34 -14.92 -7.90 -12.99
CA ILE A 34 -14.11 -9.04 -13.41
C ILE A 34 -14.33 -10.25 -12.48
N ALA A 35 -14.35 -10.04 -11.18
CA ALA A 35 -14.58 -11.10 -10.20
C ALA A 35 -15.96 -11.77 -10.41
N ARG A 36 -17.01 -10.97 -10.55
CA ARG A 36 -18.38 -11.46 -10.84
C ARG A 36 -18.44 -12.22 -12.15
N TYR A 37 -17.82 -11.69 -13.20
CA TYR A 37 -17.76 -12.37 -14.50
C TYR A 37 -17.06 -13.74 -14.39
N LYS A 38 -15.94 -13.80 -13.69
CA LYS A 38 -15.22 -15.08 -13.47
C LYS A 38 -16.03 -16.07 -12.64
N ARG A 39 -16.75 -15.61 -11.61
CA ARG A 39 -17.68 -16.46 -10.86
C ARG A 39 -18.80 -17.01 -11.73
N SER A 40 -19.36 -16.19 -12.63
CA SER A 40 -20.40 -16.64 -13.58
C SER A 40 -19.90 -17.69 -14.58
N GLN A 41 -18.59 -17.70 -14.86
CA GLN A 41 -17.93 -18.73 -15.67
C GLN A 41 -17.56 -20.00 -14.89
N GLY A 42 -17.90 -20.09 -13.61
CA GLY A 42 -17.65 -21.25 -12.76
C GLY A 42 -16.27 -21.33 -12.13
N TYR A 43 -15.48 -20.24 -12.15
CA TYR A 43 -14.20 -20.17 -11.42
C TYR A 43 -14.43 -20.09 -9.90
N ASP A 44 -13.44 -20.59 -9.15
CA ASP A 44 -13.29 -20.34 -7.72
C ASP A 44 -12.52 -19.04 -7.53
N VAL A 45 -13.26 -17.95 -7.30
CA VAL A 45 -12.69 -16.59 -7.28
C VAL A 45 -12.41 -16.17 -5.86
N PHE A 46 -11.18 -15.71 -5.60
CA PHE A 46 -10.83 -14.98 -4.40
C PHE A 46 -10.47 -13.54 -4.78
N PHE A 47 -11.32 -12.59 -4.36
CA PHE A 47 -11.15 -11.16 -4.60
C PHE A 47 -10.77 -10.45 -3.30
N GLN A 48 -9.60 -9.81 -3.29
CA GLN A 48 -9.08 -9.09 -2.13
C GLN A 48 -8.88 -7.61 -2.44
N THR A 49 -9.32 -6.77 -1.52
CA THR A 49 -9.05 -5.32 -1.45
C THR A 49 -8.69 -4.96 -0.02
N GLY A 50 -8.51 -3.68 0.30
CA GLY A 50 -8.20 -3.28 1.68
C GLY A 50 -7.72 -1.85 1.82
N THR A 51 -6.99 -1.61 2.92
CA THR A 51 -6.42 -0.31 3.27
C THR A 51 -4.95 -0.38 3.63
N ASP A 52 -4.21 0.66 3.21
CA ASP A 52 -2.82 0.93 3.58
C ASP A 52 -2.81 1.94 4.74
N GLU A 53 -2.22 1.55 5.88
CA GLU A 53 -2.47 2.20 7.17
C GLU A 53 -1.20 2.66 7.90
N HIS A 54 -0.05 2.64 7.24
CA HIS A 54 1.22 3.07 7.83
C HIS A 54 1.78 4.32 7.13
N GLY A 55 2.57 5.10 7.86
CA GLY A 55 3.32 6.23 7.33
C GLY A 55 3.23 7.50 8.18
N GLN A 56 4.25 8.34 8.08
CA GLN A 56 4.36 9.59 8.84
C GLN A 56 3.17 10.53 8.62
N LYS A 57 2.62 10.55 7.41
CA LYS A 57 1.46 11.38 7.08
C LYS A 57 0.21 10.99 7.88
N ILE A 58 0.04 9.72 8.19
CA ILE A 58 -1.05 9.21 9.04
C ILE A 58 -0.83 9.64 10.48
N GLU A 59 0.40 9.53 10.99
CA GLU A 59 0.75 9.98 12.35
C GLU A 59 0.45 11.46 12.55
N LEU A 60 0.89 12.31 11.61
CA LEU A 60 0.60 13.75 11.66
C LEU A 60 -0.90 14.06 11.65
N LYS A 61 -1.68 13.33 10.83
CA LYS A 61 -3.14 13.52 10.79
C LYS A 61 -3.85 13.04 12.04
N ALA A 62 -3.36 11.98 12.66
CA ALA A 62 -3.87 11.50 13.94
C ALA A 62 -3.59 12.51 15.05
N GLU A 63 -2.40 13.10 15.06
CA GLU A 63 -2.03 14.19 16.00
C GLU A 63 -2.91 15.42 15.80
N GLU A 64 -3.10 15.88 14.56
CA GLU A 64 -4.02 16.98 14.21
C GLU A 64 -5.46 16.71 14.69
N ALA A 65 -5.90 15.45 14.62
CA ALA A 65 -7.22 15.03 15.07
C ALA A 65 -7.32 14.79 16.58
N GLY A 66 -6.20 14.81 17.30
CA GLY A 66 -6.15 14.56 18.74
C GLY A 66 -6.44 13.12 19.16
N VAL A 67 -6.16 12.15 18.27
CA VAL A 67 -6.37 10.71 18.50
C VAL A 67 -5.09 9.92 18.28
N THR A 68 -5.08 8.66 18.68
CA THR A 68 -3.95 7.76 18.35
C THR A 68 -3.94 7.42 16.87
N PRO A 69 -2.76 7.10 16.25
CA PRO A 69 -2.68 6.62 14.88
C PRO A 69 -3.61 5.42 14.62
N LYS A 70 -3.71 4.49 15.58
CA LYS A 70 -4.59 3.32 15.45
C LYS A 70 -6.07 3.71 15.39
N GLU A 71 -6.53 4.59 16.26
CA GLU A 71 -7.91 5.08 16.24
C GLU A 71 -8.23 5.85 14.95
N PHE A 72 -7.26 6.65 14.47
CA PHE A 72 -7.41 7.36 13.21
C PHE A 72 -7.62 6.40 12.03
N VAL A 73 -6.75 5.40 11.86
CA VAL A 73 -6.88 4.45 10.76
C VAL A 73 -8.08 3.51 10.91
N ASP A 74 -8.49 3.16 12.14
CA ASP A 74 -9.72 2.39 12.38
C ASP A 74 -10.96 3.14 11.88
N ASN A 75 -11.04 4.43 12.13
CA ASN A 75 -12.15 5.28 11.67
C ASN A 75 -12.14 5.40 10.14
N VAL A 76 -11.00 5.76 9.54
CA VAL A 76 -10.91 5.97 8.08
C VAL A 76 -11.12 4.67 7.32
N SER A 77 -10.49 3.57 7.74
CA SER A 77 -10.67 2.26 7.14
C SER A 77 -12.12 1.78 7.23
N GLY A 78 -12.76 2.02 8.38
CA GLY A 78 -14.19 1.72 8.56
C GLY A 78 -15.08 2.52 7.59
N GLU A 79 -14.78 3.78 7.32
CA GLU A 79 -15.50 4.57 6.32
C GLU A 79 -15.25 4.09 4.88
N ILE A 80 -14.02 3.75 4.54
CA ILE A 80 -13.68 3.18 3.24
C ILE A 80 -14.47 1.89 3.01
N LYS A 81 -14.45 1.00 3.99
CA LYS A 81 -15.17 -0.28 3.93
C LYS A 81 -16.68 -0.06 3.72
N LYS A 82 -17.30 0.88 4.44
CA LYS A 82 -18.71 1.24 4.25
C LYS A 82 -19.03 1.70 2.83
N ILE A 83 -18.12 2.43 2.17
CA ILE A 83 -18.29 2.88 0.79
C ILE A 83 -18.23 1.68 -0.16
N TRP A 84 -17.26 0.74 0.04
CA TRP A 84 -17.18 -0.48 -0.76
C TRP A 84 -18.42 -1.36 -0.59
N ASP A 85 -18.91 -1.49 0.63
CA ASP A 85 -20.14 -2.24 0.95
C ASP A 85 -21.38 -1.56 0.34
N LEU A 86 -21.46 -0.22 0.34
CA LEU A 86 -22.54 0.54 -0.29
C LEU A 86 -22.61 0.32 -1.83
N MET A 87 -21.45 0.09 -2.45
CA MET A 87 -21.36 -0.24 -3.89
C MET A 87 -21.62 -1.72 -4.19
N ASP A 88 -22.04 -2.51 -3.19
CA ASP A 88 -22.26 -3.95 -3.30
C ASP A 88 -21.03 -4.71 -3.85
N THR A 89 -19.82 -4.29 -3.46
CA THR A 89 -18.57 -4.91 -3.90
C THR A 89 -18.43 -6.32 -3.33
N SER A 90 -18.17 -7.31 -4.19
CA SER A 90 -18.18 -8.72 -3.83
C SER A 90 -16.81 -9.28 -3.41
N TYR A 91 -16.00 -8.49 -2.71
CA TYR A 91 -14.71 -8.94 -2.19
C TYR A 91 -14.87 -10.05 -1.16
N ASP A 92 -13.95 -11.00 -1.16
CA ASP A 92 -13.89 -12.11 -0.19
C ASP A 92 -13.08 -11.70 1.05
N LYS A 93 -12.08 -10.83 0.89
CA LYS A 93 -11.28 -10.29 2.01
C LYS A 93 -11.04 -8.80 1.85
N PHE A 94 -11.30 -8.07 2.95
CA PHE A 94 -10.84 -6.71 3.15
C PHE A 94 -9.65 -6.75 4.11
N ILE A 95 -8.43 -6.59 3.57
CA ILE A 95 -7.19 -6.62 4.36
C ILE A 95 -6.83 -5.24 4.86
N ARG A 96 -6.34 -5.16 6.08
CA ARG A 96 -5.73 -3.96 6.65
C ARG A 96 -4.25 -4.23 6.88
N THR A 97 -3.38 -3.29 6.56
CA THR A 97 -1.94 -3.48 6.81
C THR A 97 -1.60 -3.48 8.31
N THR A 98 -2.55 -3.08 9.17
CA THR A 98 -2.50 -3.21 10.64
C THR A 98 -3.14 -4.49 11.18
N ASP A 99 -3.62 -5.39 10.32
CA ASP A 99 -4.10 -6.70 10.75
C ASP A 99 -2.93 -7.55 11.26
N GLU A 100 -3.12 -8.22 12.38
CA GLU A 100 -2.08 -9.01 13.03
C GLU A 100 -1.54 -10.16 12.16
N ASP A 101 -2.40 -10.81 11.38
CA ASP A 101 -2.02 -11.85 10.43
C ASP A 101 -1.17 -11.30 9.27
N HIS A 102 -1.48 -10.09 8.80
CA HIS A 102 -0.69 -9.39 7.80
C HIS A 102 0.71 -9.05 8.35
N GLU A 103 0.77 -8.40 9.52
CA GLU A 103 2.04 -8.03 10.14
C GLU A 103 2.95 -9.24 10.38
N LYS A 104 2.41 -10.33 10.91
CA LYS A 104 3.15 -11.59 11.10
C LYS A 104 3.70 -12.15 9.79
N GLN A 105 2.93 -12.08 8.72
CA GLN A 105 3.36 -12.57 7.42
C GLN A 105 4.45 -11.67 6.82
N VAL A 106 4.32 -10.35 6.93
CA VAL A 106 5.35 -9.38 6.50
C VAL A 106 6.65 -9.60 7.27
N GLN A 107 6.58 -9.71 8.60
CA GLN A 107 7.75 -9.97 9.45
C GLN A 107 8.48 -11.26 9.05
N LYS A 108 7.73 -12.32 8.75
CA LYS A 108 8.28 -13.60 8.32
C LYS A 108 9.04 -13.50 6.99
N ILE A 109 8.45 -12.78 6.00
CA ILE A 109 9.08 -12.58 4.69
C ILE A 109 10.30 -11.67 4.83
N PHE A 110 10.17 -10.57 5.56
CA PHE A 110 11.27 -9.63 5.82
C PHE A 110 12.46 -10.33 6.48
N LYS A 111 12.17 -11.10 7.55
CA LYS A 111 13.23 -11.85 8.24
C LYS A 111 13.92 -12.85 7.31
N LYS A 112 13.17 -13.56 6.47
CA LYS A 112 13.74 -14.48 5.49
C LYS A 112 14.72 -13.77 4.55
N LEU A 113 14.33 -12.63 3.98
CA LEU A 113 15.18 -11.86 3.06
C LEU A 113 16.39 -11.24 3.79
N TYR A 114 16.21 -10.83 5.03
CA TYR A 114 17.31 -10.34 5.88
C TYR A 114 18.33 -11.45 6.17
N ASP A 115 17.88 -12.62 6.58
CA ASP A 115 18.75 -13.78 6.87
C ASP A 115 19.49 -14.26 5.61
N GLN A 116 18.91 -14.09 4.41
CA GLN A 116 19.55 -14.36 3.12
C GLN A 116 20.57 -13.30 2.68
N GLY A 117 20.66 -12.18 3.43
CA GLY A 117 21.51 -11.04 3.11
C GLY A 117 21.02 -10.18 1.94
N ASP A 118 19.75 -10.31 1.56
CA ASP A 118 19.10 -9.50 0.53
C ASP A 118 18.59 -8.18 1.07
N ILE A 119 18.32 -8.12 2.37
CA ILE A 119 18.05 -6.89 3.11
C ILE A 119 19.24 -6.57 4.00
N TYR A 120 19.65 -5.33 4.02
CA TYR A 120 20.74 -4.83 4.85
C TYR A 120 20.39 -3.47 5.45
N LYS A 121 21.00 -3.16 6.60
CA LYS A 121 20.83 -1.90 7.28
C LYS A 121 21.82 -0.88 6.76
N GLY A 122 21.37 0.34 6.54
CA GLY A 122 22.17 1.46 6.06
C GLY A 122 21.59 2.79 6.49
N HIS A 123 22.15 3.87 5.98
CA HIS A 123 21.66 5.22 6.21
C HIS A 123 21.24 5.84 4.89
N TYR A 124 20.10 6.51 4.89
CA TYR A 124 19.68 7.36 3.79
C TYR A 124 19.70 8.82 4.23
N GLU A 125 20.21 9.69 3.37
CA GLU A 125 20.28 11.12 3.59
C GLU A 125 19.85 11.85 2.32
N GLY A 126 18.95 12.82 2.45
CA GLY A 126 18.44 13.58 1.31
C GLY A 126 17.41 14.60 1.75
N MET A 127 16.78 15.23 0.76
CA MET A 127 15.72 16.21 0.95
C MET A 127 14.36 15.48 0.95
N TYR A 128 13.68 15.45 2.07
CA TYR A 128 12.42 14.72 2.26
C TYR A 128 11.20 15.63 2.06
N CYS A 129 10.27 15.16 1.24
CA CYS A 129 8.96 15.76 1.07
C CYS A 129 7.91 14.95 1.85
N THR A 130 7.45 15.47 2.98
CA THR A 130 6.45 14.78 3.82
C THR A 130 5.12 14.52 3.09
N PRO A 131 4.55 15.46 2.29
CA PRO A 131 3.31 15.18 1.58
C PRO A 131 3.39 14.10 0.51
N CYS A 132 4.56 13.95 -0.15
CA CYS A 132 4.80 12.91 -1.16
C CYS A 132 5.44 11.64 -0.57
N GLU A 133 5.89 11.70 0.69
CA GLU A 133 6.61 10.62 1.38
C GLU A 133 7.82 10.12 0.56
N SER A 134 8.56 11.09 -0.02
CA SER A 134 9.64 10.80 -0.96
C SER A 134 10.89 11.61 -0.65
N PHE A 135 12.05 10.97 -0.85
CA PHE A 135 13.34 11.62 -0.80
C PHE A 135 13.80 12.05 -2.18
N PHE A 136 14.49 13.18 -2.22
CA PHE A 136 15.11 13.73 -3.41
C PHE A 136 16.55 14.14 -3.13
N THR A 137 17.40 14.06 -4.14
CA THR A 137 18.70 14.72 -4.11
C THR A 137 18.52 16.22 -4.37
N GLU A 138 19.47 17.05 -3.95
CA GLU A 138 19.40 18.49 -4.23
C GLU A 138 19.27 18.81 -5.72
N SER A 139 19.89 18.00 -6.59
CA SER A 139 19.82 18.16 -8.04
C SER A 139 18.45 17.83 -8.66
N GLN A 140 17.60 17.13 -7.94
CA GLN A 140 16.24 16.78 -8.38
C GLN A 140 15.21 17.86 -8.01
N LEU A 141 15.57 18.78 -7.11
CA LEU A 141 14.66 19.84 -6.68
C LEU A 141 14.45 20.87 -7.80
N VAL A 142 13.24 21.38 -7.87
CA VAL A 142 12.87 22.49 -8.75
C VAL A 142 12.68 23.73 -7.89
N ASP A 143 13.55 24.74 -8.08
CA ASP A 143 13.59 25.96 -7.26
C ASP A 143 13.67 25.67 -5.75
N GLY A 144 14.43 24.63 -5.36
CA GLY A 144 14.59 24.20 -3.97
C GLY A 144 13.38 23.49 -3.36
N LYS A 145 12.39 23.11 -4.20
CA LYS A 145 11.13 22.46 -3.80
C LYS A 145 10.98 21.07 -4.40
N CYS A 146 10.02 20.33 -3.85
CA CYS A 146 9.65 19.01 -4.34
C CYS A 146 9.24 19.06 -5.83
N PRO A 147 9.85 18.25 -6.71
CA PRO A 147 9.53 18.25 -8.14
C PRO A 147 8.11 17.76 -8.43
N ASP A 148 7.54 16.91 -7.55
CA ASP A 148 6.24 16.28 -7.78
C ASP A 148 5.07 17.18 -7.34
N CYS A 149 5.21 17.88 -6.21
CA CYS A 149 4.09 18.64 -5.64
C CYS A 149 4.37 20.13 -5.41
N GLY A 150 5.61 20.61 -5.68
CA GLY A 150 6.01 22.01 -5.53
C GLY A 150 6.11 22.52 -4.09
N ARG A 151 5.98 21.65 -3.09
CA ARG A 151 6.04 22.03 -1.66
C ARG A 151 7.47 22.02 -1.15
N GLU A 152 7.68 22.66 -0.01
CA GLU A 152 8.97 22.68 0.67
C GLU A 152 9.41 21.27 1.08
N VAL A 153 10.72 21.02 0.98
CA VAL A 153 11.39 19.81 1.41
C VAL A 153 12.31 20.12 2.60
N LYS A 154 12.59 19.14 3.43
CA LYS A 154 13.45 19.26 4.59
C LYS A 154 14.61 18.28 4.50
N PRO A 155 15.84 18.65 4.93
CA PRO A 155 16.90 17.69 5.02
C PRO A 155 16.52 16.62 6.07
N ALA A 156 16.65 15.37 5.71
CA ALA A 156 16.39 14.24 6.58
C ALA A 156 17.51 13.21 6.43
N LYS A 157 17.87 12.61 7.55
CA LYS A 157 18.80 11.49 7.63
C LYS A 157 18.22 10.46 8.56
N GLU A 158 18.05 9.26 8.04
CA GLU A 158 17.50 8.17 8.82
C GLU A 158 18.24 6.86 8.56
N GLU A 159 18.25 6.01 9.59
CA GLU A 159 18.65 4.64 9.45
C GLU A 159 17.50 3.86 8.80
N ALA A 160 17.80 3.16 7.73
CA ALA A 160 16.79 2.44 6.95
C ALA A 160 17.32 1.07 6.53
N TYR A 161 16.38 0.18 6.22
CA TYR A 161 16.68 -1.09 5.57
C TYR A 161 16.60 -0.95 4.05
N PHE A 162 17.59 -1.52 3.38
CA PHE A 162 17.71 -1.51 1.92
C PHE A 162 17.59 -2.93 1.39
N PHE A 163 16.89 -3.07 0.27
CA PHE A 163 16.78 -4.32 -0.47
C PHE A 163 17.70 -4.31 -1.69
N LYS A 164 18.47 -5.38 -1.87
CA LYS A 164 19.40 -5.54 -3.01
C LYS A 164 18.66 -5.87 -4.30
N MET A 165 17.90 -4.92 -4.83
CA MET A 165 17.10 -5.11 -6.04
C MET A 165 17.92 -5.52 -7.25
N SER A 166 19.18 -5.04 -7.37
CA SER A 166 20.09 -5.39 -8.48
C SER A 166 20.36 -6.88 -8.58
N LYS A 167 20.32 -7.63 -7.46
CA LYS A 167 20.46 -9.10 -7.47
C LYS A 167 19.32 -9.79 -8.23
N TYR A 168 18.19 -9.13 -8.37
CA TYR A 168 16.95 -9.65 -8.97
C TYR A 168 16.62 -9.02 -10.33
N ALA A 169 17.53 -8.20 -10.89
CA ALA A 169 17.29 -7.48 -12.13
C ALA A 169 16.96 -8.43 -13.29
N ASP A 170 17.76 -9.48 -13.46
CA ASP A 170 17.55 -10.47 -14.54
C ASP A 170 16.23 -11.23 -14.36
N LEU A 171 15.82 -11.51 -13.12
CA LEU A 171 14.56 -12.18 -12.81
C LEU A 171 13.36 -11.33 -13.20
N SER A 172 13.44 -10.01 -13.00
CA SER A 172 12.38 -9.06 -13.40
C SER A 172 12.19 -9.05 -14.92
N LEU A 173 13.25 -9.20 -15.70
CA LEU A 173 13.19 -9.20 -17.16
C LEU A 173 12.64 -10.50 -17.76
N ILE A 174 12.70 -11.62 -17.06
CA ILE A 174 12.19 -12.92 -17.53
C ILE A 174 10.66 -12.94 -17.63
N HIS A 175 9.97 -12.10 -16.86
CA HIS A 175 8.51 -12.08 -16.76
C HIS A 175 7.85 -10.93 -17.53
N ILE A 176 8.62 -10.13 -18.25
CA ILE A 176 8.15 -9.13 -19.18
C ILE A 176 8.12 -9.72 -20.60
#